data_e0c0d3cd87d0d55be4a8c1fe52d5358e
#
_entry.id   e0c0d3cd87d0d55be4a8c1fe52d5358e
#
_cell.length_a   1.000
_cell.length_b   1.000
_cell.length_c   1.000
_cell.angle_alpha   90.00
_cell.angle_beta   90.00
_cell.angle_gamma   90.00
#
_symmetry.space_group_name_H-M   'P 1'
#
loop_
_entity.id
_entity.type
_entity.pdbx_description
1 polymer ?
#
loop_
_entity_poly.entity_id
_entity_poly.type
_entity_poly.pdbx_seq_one_letter_code
_entity_poly.pdbx_strand_id
1 'polypeptide(L)'
;MSSKNLSTNLLATESNLEKLQIDSLALLRWLRPPQASHGLAEYNTPEEIAFAMGISLEKLRFLATSTSLIKHYLPFKISKKTGGERIISAPKPELKAAQRWILENILEKLEIHNAAHGFCKNRSIVTNAKPHIGANVIVNLDLKNFFQSISYNRVKELFCGLGYSEPTATIFGLICTTAEIAINGQINYTASENRHLPQGSPASPAISNLVCRNLDSRLAAIAENIGFCYTRYADDLTFSASEDVSSKISNLIKNTKFIITSEGFTVNDNKTKIADKSMQQEVTGVIVNTKLNISKKTLKAFRATLYQIEQEGLSGKTWGKSTNLIAAITGFANYVAMIHPNKGAEFKSSVERIKQKYGNSQTDEVRF
;
A
#
# COMPACT_ATOMS: atom_id res chain seq x y z
N MET A 1 2.98 -56.35 -10.75
CA MET A 1 1.83 -55.45 -10.51
C MET A 1 2.39 -54.17 -9.89
N SER A 2 2.09 -53.03 -10.40
CA SER A 2 2.41 -51.68 -9.94
C SER A 2 3.44 -50.87 -10.75
N SER A 3 3.13 -50.57 -12.00
CA SER A 3 3.77 -49.46 -12.75
C SER A 3 2.79 -48.65 -13.61
N LYS A 4 1.49 -48.92 -13.49
CA LYS A 4 0.44 -48.25 -14.28
C LYS A 4 -0.29 -47.10 -13.54
N ASN A 5 -0.06 -46.89 -12.24
CA ASN A 5 -0.80 -45.87 -11.46
C ASN A 5 -0.06 -44.55 -11.24
N LEU A 6 1.20 -44.42 -11.69
CA LEU A 6 1.94 -43.13 -11.59
C LEU A 6 1.79 -42.26 -12.84
N SER A 7 1.49 -42.85 -14.00
CA SER A 7 1.34 -42.11 -15.26
C SER A 7 -0.01 -41.40 -15.43
N THR A 8 -1.07 -41.89 -14.79
CA THR A 8 -2.40 -41.28 -14.87
C THR A 8 -2.59 -40.04 -13.99
N ASN A 9 -1.82 -39.88 -12.92
CA ASN A 9 -1.88 -38.68 -12.08
C ASN A 9 -1.03 -37.50 -12.61
N LEU A 10 -0.01 -37.76 -13.43
CA LEU A 10 0.75 -36.70 -14.10
C LEU A 10 -0.02 -36.09 -15.30
N LEU A 11 -0.73 -36.90 -16.04
CA LEU A 11 -1.55 -36.43 -17.18
C LEU A 11 -2.77 -35.61 -16.76
N ALA A 12 -3.32 -35.85 -15.56
CA ALA A 12 -4.41 -35.05 -15.00
C ALA A 12 -3.95 -33.65 -14.50
N THR A 13 -2.68 -33.51 -14.15
CA THR A 13 -2.08 -32.21 -13.78
C THR A 13 -1.68 -31.38 -14.98
N GLU A 14 -1.21 -31.98 -16.07
CA GLU A 14 -0.90 -31.28 -17.33
C GLU A 14 -2.15 -30.73 -18.02
N SER A 15 -3.25 -31.50 -18.07
CA SER A 15 -4.51 -31.04 -18.67
C SER A 15 -5.20 -29.89 -17.90
N ASN A 16 -4.90 -29.72 -16.61
CA ASN A 16 -5.36 -28.57 -15.82
C ASN A 16 -4.45 -27.34 -15.95
N LEU A 17 -3.19 -27.53 -16.33
CA LEU A 17 -2.27 -26.44 -16.64
C LEU A 17 -2.49 -25.86 -18.04
N GLU A 18 -2.92 -26.67 -19.01
CA GLU A 18 -3.30 -26.21 -20.36
C GLU A 18 -4.60 -25.42 -20.39
N LYS A 19 -5.51 -25.60 -19.42
CA LYS A 19 -6.73 -24.77 -19.26
C LYS A 19 -6.49 -23.42 -18.58
N LEU A 20 -5.34 -23.20 -17.99
CA LEU A 20 -4.81 -21.91 -17.58
C LEU A 20 -3.83 -21.43 -18.66
N GLN A 21 -4.31 -21.18 -19.88
CA GLN A 21 -3.59 -20.37 -20.86
C GLN A 21 -3.42 -18.94 -20.32
N ILE A 22 -2.67 -18.83 -19.25
CA ILE A 22 -1.96 -17.60 -18.94
C ILE A 22 -0.89 -17.54 -20.03
N ASP A 23 -1.03 -16.56 -20.90
CA ASP A 23 -0.11 -16.33 -22.00
C ASP A 23 1.35 -16.35 -21.46
N SER A 24 2.02 -17.49 -21.65
CA SER A 24 3.42 -17.69 -21.23
C SER A 24 4.34 -16.65 -21.87
N LEU A 25 3.92 -16.06 -23.00
CA LEU A 25 4.59 -14.92 -23.63
C LEU A 25 4.39 -13.62 -22.85
N ALA A 26 3.24 -13.43 -22.20
CA ALA A 26 3.05 -12.31 -21.27
C ALA A 26 3.94 -12.47 -20.04
N LEU A 27 4.02 -13.69 -19.47
CA LEU A 27 4.93 -13.98 -18.35
C LEU A 27 6.40 -13.79 -18.73
N LEU A 28 6.80 -14.24 -19.92
CA LEU A 28 8.17 -14.08 -20.45
C LEU A 28 8.49 -12.62 -20.83
N ARG A 29 7.50 -11.81 -21.21
CA ARG A 29 7.68 -10.35 -21.39
C ARG A 29 8.04 -9.64 -20.08
N TRP A 30 7.58 -10.16 -18.95
CA TRP A 30 7.89 -9.61 -17.63
C TRP A 30 9.20 -10.17 -17.03
N LEU A 31 9.62 -11.36 -17.47
CA LEU A 31 10.90 -11.99 -17.09
C LEU A 31 12.09 -11.52 -17.94
N ARG A 32 11.86 -10.85 -19.06
CA ARG A 32 12.94 -10.15 -19.75
C ARG A 32 13.35 -8.97 -18.90
N PRO A 33 14.65 -8.84 -18.52
CA PRO A 33 15.13 -7.58 -17.97
C PRO A 33 14.69 -6.49 -18.95
N PRO A 34 14.10 -5.41 -18.48
CA PRO A 34 13.80 -4.30 -19.36
C PRO A 34 15.16 -3.85 -19.93
N GLN A 35 15.42 -4.21 -21.18
CA GLN A 35 16.48 -3.55 -21.91
C GLN A 35 16.26 -2.06 -21.73
N ALA A 36 17.30 -1.32 -21.38
CA ALA A 36 17.50 0.13 -21.28
C ALA A 36 16.38 1.13 -21.71
N SER A 37 15.13 0.65 -21.89
CA SER A 37 13.99 1.38 -22.49
C SER A 37 13.20 2.24 -21.53
N HIS A 38 13.49 2.22 -20.22
CA HIS A 38 12.73 3.04 -19.24
C HIS A 38 13.34 4.42 -19.01
N GLY A 39 14.39 4.82 -19.73
CA GLY A 39 15.07 6.09 -19.50
C GLY A 39 15.67 6.22 -18.10
N LEU A 40 15.94 5.08 -17.45
CA LEU A 40 16.64 5.05 -16.17
C LEU A 40 18.12 5.28 -16.39
N ALA A 41 18.75 6.08 -15.51
CA ALA A 41 20.20 6.24 -15.53
C ALA A 41 20.89 4.96 -15.06
N GLU A 42 21.98 4.61 -15.71
CA GLU A 42 22.84 3.47 -15.35
C GLU A 42 23.82 3.91 -14.26
N TYR A 43 23.96 3.08 -13.24
CA TYR A 43 24.94 3.25 -12.16
C TYR A 43 25.67 1.92 -12.00
N ASN A 44 26.96 1.92 -12.32
CA ASN A 44 27.79 0.70 -12.32
C ASN A 44 28.66 0.60 -11.08
N THR A 45 28.95 1.72 -10.43
CA THR A 45 29.82 1.81 -9.25
C THR A 45 29.16 2.56 -8.09
N PRO A 46 29.57 2.27 -6.84
CA PRO A 46 29.11 3.04 -5.68
C PRO A 46 29.45 4.54 -5.77
N GLU A 47 30.57 4.87 -6.42
CA GLU A 47 31.03 6.24 -6.65
C GLU A 47 30.04 7.02 -7.52
N GLU A 48 29.55 6.40 -8.61
CA GLU A 48 28.55 6.99 -9.49
C GLU A 48 27.22 7.24 -8.74
N ILE A 49 26.80 6.28 -7.90
CA ILE A 49 25.59 6.44 -7.06
C ILE A 49 25.79 7.59 -6.08
N ALA A 50 26.92 7.65 -5.38
CA ALA A 50 27.21 8.70 -4.41
C ALA A 50 27.24 10.09 -5.08
N PHE A 51 27.90 10.19 -6.23
CA PHE A 51 27.93 11.41 -7.03
C PHE A 51 26.52 11.85 -7.46
N ALA A 52 25.73 10.94 -8.00
CA ALA A 52 24.36 11.21 -8.44
C ALA A 52 23.44 11.64 -7.28
N MET A 53 23.63 11.07 -6.09
CA MET A 53 22.92 11.46 -4.87
C MET A 53 23.45 12.76 -4.23
N GLY A 54 24.57 13.30 -4.69
CA GLY A 54 25.22 14.48 -4.11
C GLY A 54 25.80 14.26 -2.71
N ILE A 55 26.27 13.03 -2.43
CA ILE A 55 26.86 12.65 -1.13
C ILE A 55 28.26 12.03 -1.31
N SER A 56 29.06 11.97 -0.24
CA SER A 56 30.35 11.28 -0.29
C SER A 56 30.16 9.75 -0.36
N LEU A 57 31.14 9.05 -0.92
CA LEU A 57 31.15 7.58 -0.96
C LEU A 57 31.11 6.98 0.45
N GLU A 58 31.82 7.58 1.39
CA GLU A 58 31.79 7.21 2.81
C GLU A 58 30.36 7.29 3.39
N LYS A 59 29.64 8.36 3.05
CA LYS A 59 28.26 8.56 3.47
C LYS A 59 27.33 7.51 2.86
N LEU A 60 27.49 7.23 1.56
CA LEU A 60 26.73 6.16 0.90
C LEU A 60 26.95 4.82 1.59
N ARG A 61 28.20 4.45 1.84
CA ARG A 61 28.55 3.22 2.56
C ARG A 61 27.95 3.18 3.95
N PHE A 62 28.02 4.27 4.69
CA PHE A 62 27.41 4.38 6.02
C PHE A 62 25.90 4.15 5.98
N LEU A 63 25.19 4.77 5.03
CA LEU A 63 23.74 4.60 4.88
C LEU A 63 23.35 3.17 4.45
N ALA A 64 24.16 2.52 3.60
CA ALA A 64 23.89 1.18 3.10
C ALA A 64 24.31 0.07 4.09
N THR A 65 25.41 0.22 4.82
CA THR A 65 25.99 -0.86 5.64
C THR A 65 25.72 -0.76 7.12
N SER A 66 25.25 0.38 7.61
CA SER A 66 24.97 0.51 9.04
C SER A 66 23.82 -0.43 9.45
N THR A 67 24.17 -1.37 10.30
CA THR A 67 23.25 -2.39 10.82
C THR A 67 22.36 -1.87 11.95
N SER A 68 22.61 -0.67 12.47
CA SER A 68 21.86 -0.13 13.60
C SER A 68 20.66 0.67 13.16
N LEU A 69 19.45 0.14 13.37
CA LEU A 69 18.19 0.86 13.19
C LEU A 69 18.16 2.19 13.94
N ILE A 70 18.68 2.24 15.16
CA ILE A 70 18.75 3.45 16.00
C ILE A 70 19.57 4.53 15.32
N LYS A 71 20.54 4.17 14.47
CA LYS A 71 21.37 5.14 13.75
C LYS A 71 20.61 5.85 12.63
N HIS A 72 19.68 5.14 11.93
CA HIS A 72 19.04 5.65 10.70
C HIS A 72 17.54 5.89 10.83
N TYR A 73 16.87 5.30 11.82
CA TYR A 73 15.43 5.42 12.00
C TYR A 73 15.08 5.94 13.40
N LEU A 74 13.94 6.60 13.49
CA LEU A 74 13.27 6.99 14.73
C LEU A 74 11.96 6.20 14.80
N PRO A 75 11.90 5.09 15.55
CA PRO A 75 10.68 4.32 15.69
C PRO A 75 9.71 5.02 16.64
N PHE A 76 8.41 5.03 16.27
CA PHE A 76 7.33 5.43 17.15
C PHE A 76 6.08 4.58 16.92
N LYS A 77 5.21 4.54 17.94
CA LYS A 77 4.00 3.70 17.90
C LYS A 77 2.77 4.54 17.58
N ILE A 78 1.89 3.99 16.74
CA ILE A 78 0.58 4.54 16.44
C ILE A 78 -0.49 3.50 16.78
N SER A 79 -1.53 3.90 17.52
CA SER A 79 -2.67 3.03 17.83
C SER A 79 -3.47 2.68 16.57
N LYS A 80 -3.74 1.38 16.36
CA LYS A 80 -4.63 0.92 15.28
C LYS A 80 -6.10 1.20 15.63
N LYS A 81 -6.95 1.38 14.62
CA LYS A 81 -8.41 1.54 14.83
C LYS A 81 -9.07 0.30 15.46
N THR A 82 -8.55 -0.88 15.12
CA THR A 82 -9.04 -2.20 15.56
C THR A 82 -8.41 -2.69 16.86
N GLY A 83 -7.66 -1.85 17.57
CA GLY A 83 -6.85 -2.23 18.73
C GLY A 83 -5.42 -2.65 18.35
N GLY A 84 -4.52 -2.61 19.34
CA GLY A 84 -3.09 -2.86 19.15
C GLY A 84 -2.33 -1.66 18.60
N GLU A 85 -1.02 -1.84 18.40
CA GLU A 85 -0.10 -0.79 17.97
C GLU A 85 0.49 -1.10 16.59
N ARG A 86 0.89 -0.05 15.89
CA ARG A 86 1.67 -0.11 14.66
C ARG A 86 2.97 0.64 14.90
N ILE A 87 4.09 0.01 14.64
CA ILE A 87 5.41 0.65 14.72
C ILE A 87 5.67 1.33 13.38
N ILE A 88 5.95 2.63 13.43
CA ILE A 88 6.39 3.41 12.29
C ILE A 88 7.89 3.65 12.46
N SER A 89 8.67 3.28 11.47
CA SER A 89 10.11 3.52 11.42
C SER A 89 10.39 4.72 10.51
N ALA A 90 10.40 5.92 11.09
CA ALA A 90 10.67 7.14 10.33
C ALA A 90 12.18 7.25 10.06
N PRO A 91 12.62 7.32 8.78
CA PRO A 91 14.02 7.50 8.46
C PRO A 91 14.50 8.90 8.90
N LYS A 92 15.70 8.98 9.44
CA LYS A 92 16.39 10.25 9.74
C LYS A 92 16.66 11.02 8.44
N PRO A 93 16.90 12.35 8.52
CA PRO A 93 16.95 13.22 7.34
C PRO A 93 17.85 12.73 6.22
N GLU A 94 19.04 12.23 6.51
CA GLU A 94 20.00 11.77 5.52
C GLU A 94 19.54 10.50 4.78
N LEU A 95 19.10 9.49 5.54
CA LEU A 95 18.53 8.28 4.92
C LEU A 95 17.26 8.60 4.17
N LYS A 96 16.40 9.49 4.72
CA LYS A 96 15.18 9.95 4.05
C LYS A 96 15.48 10.63 2.72
N ALA A 97 16.54 11.44 2.65
CA ALA A 97 16.98 12.08 1.42
C ALA A 97 17.45 11.06 0.37
N ALA A 98 18.27 10.07 0.76
CA ALA A 98 18.69 8.99 -0.14
C ALA A 98 17.50 8.15 -0.65
N GLN A 99 16.56 7.77 0.23
CA GLN A 99 15.35 7.03 -0.14
C GLN A 99 14.44 7.86 -1.06
N ARG A 100 14.34 9.17 -0.83
CA ARG A 100 13.58 10.07 -1.71
C ARG A 100 14.25 10.21 -3.07
N TRP A 101 15.57 10.30 -3.11
CA TRP A 101 16.30 10.33 -4.37
C TRP A 101 16.03 9.08 -5.21
N ILE A 102 16.06 7.88 -4.59
CA ILE A 102 15.71 6.61 -5.27
C ILE A 102 14.26 6.66 -5.77
N LEU A 103 13.32 7.15 -4.96
CA LEU A 103 11.92 7.30 -5.34
C LEU A 103 11.77 8.16 -6.60
N GLU A 104 12.32 9.38 -6.58
CA GLU A 104 12.12 10.39 -7.62
C GLU A 104 12.89 10.07 -8.92
N ASN A 105 14.11 9.52 -8.80
CA ASN A 105 14.98 9.29 -9.95
C ASN A 105 14.82 7.90 -10.59
N ILE A 106 14.27 6.92 -9.87
CA ILE A 106 14.13 5.55 -10.35
C ILE A 106 12.67 5.09 -10.29
N LEU A 107 12.07 5.02 -9.11
CA LEU A 107 10.81 4.29 -8.90
C LEU A 107 9.60 5.00 -9.51
N GLU A 108 9.52 6.33 -9.45
CA GLU A 108 8.41 7.12 -10.02
C GLU A 108 8.38 7.15 -11.54
N LYS A 109 9.47 6.74 -12.19
CA LYS A 109 9.55 6.62 -13.65
C LYS A 109 8.93 5.31 -14.17
N LEU A 110 8.59 4.38 -13.28
CA LEU A 110 8.12 3.05 -13.61
C LEU A 110 6.59 3.00 -13.61
N GLU A 111 6.05 2.27 -14.57
CA GLU A 111 4.61 2.04 -14.63
C GLU A 111 4.16 1.08 -13.53
N ILE A 112 3.04 1.43 -12.89
CA ILE A 112 2.38 0.65 -11.86
C ILE A 112 1.15 -0.02 -12.46
N HIS A 113 0.86 -1.26 -12.06
CA HIS A 113 -0.28 -2.02 -12.54
C HIS A 113 -1.61 -1.25 -12.37
N ASN A 114 -2.52 -1.37 -13.32
CA ASN A 114 -3.76 -0.61 -13.33
C ASN A 114 -4.67 -0.88 -12.14
N ALA A 115 -4.65 -2.07 -11.59
CA ALA A 115 -5.42 -2.42 -10.40
C ALA A 115 -4.90 -1.76 -9.11
N ALA A 116 -3.64 -1.28 -9.05
CA ALA A 116 -3.07 -0.66 -7.86
C ALA A 116 -3.46 0.82 -7.78
N HIS A 117 -4.18 1.22 -6.73
CA HIS A 117 -4.64 2.60 -6.51
C HIS A 117 -3.98 3.28 -5.31
N GLY A 118 -3.48 2.52 -4.34
CA GLY A 118 -2.76 3.07 -3.19
C GLY A 118 -1.37 3.56 -3.58
N PHE A 119 -0.97 4.72 -3.06
CA PHE A 119 0.38 5.30 -3.24
C PHE A 119 0.76 5.63 -4.69
N CYS A 120 -0.21 5.73 -5.58
CA CYS A 120 0.01 6.03 -7.00
C CYS A 120 -0.32 7.48 -7.28
N LYS A 121 0.50 8.12 -8.10
CA LYS A 121 0.21 9.47 -8.61
C LYS A 121 -1.10 9.46 -9.39
N ASN A 122 -1.94 10.48 -9.18
CA ASN A 122 -3.27 10.63 -9.81
C ASN A 122 -4.29 9.53 -9.48
N ARG A 123 -4.01 8.65 -8.50
CA ARG A 123 -4.95 7.65 -7.98
C ARG A 123 -5.29 7.93 -6.51
N SER A 124 -6.44 7.46 -6.06
CA SER A 124 -6.95 7.74 -4.71
C SER A 124 -7.92 6.65 -4.27
N ILE A 125 -8.42 6.76 -3.04
CA ILE A 125 -9.52 5.91 -2.54
C ILE A 125 -10.78 6.04 -3.42
N VAL A 126 -10.99 7.20 -4.06
CA VAL A 126 -12.13 7.43 -4.98
C VAL A 126 -11.93 6.65 -6.28
N THR A 127 -10.73 6.70 -6.88
CA THR A 127 -10.44 5.93 -8.09
C THR A 127 -10.45 4.44 -7.81
N ASN A 128 -10.06 4.00 -6.59
CA ASN A 128 -10.13 2.61 -6.15
C ASN A 128 -11.59 2.14 -5.99
N ALA A 129 -12.45 2.96 -5.41
CA ALA A 129 -13.85 2.61 -5.15
C ALA A 129 -14.75 2.69 -6.39
N LYS A 130 -14.42 3.54 -7.36
CA LYS A 130 -15.26 3.82 -8.54
C LYS A 130 -15.64 2.57 -9.35
N PRO A 131 -14.75 1.60 -9.65
CA PRO A 131 -15.08 0.40 -10.42
C PRO A 131 -16.09 -0.54 -9.73
N HIS A 132 -16.28 -0.37 -8.42
CA HIS A 132 -17.12 -1.25 -7.58
C HIS A 132 -18.52 -0.68 -7.30
N ILE A 133 -18.88 0.45 -7.91
CA ILE A 133 -20.19 1.08 -7.73
C ILE A 133 -21.31 0.18 -8.24
N GLY A 134 -22.35 -0.06 -7.42
CA GLY A 134 -23.55 -0.79 -7.80
C GLY A 134 -23.37 -2.30 -7.94
N ALA A 135 -22.27 -2.84 -7.42
CA ALA A 135 -22.02 -4.28 -7.46
C ALA A 135 -23.06 -5.07 -6.65
N ASN A 136 -23.39 -6.28 -7.11
CA ASN A 136 -24.24 -7.21 -6.36
C ASN A 136 -23.48 -7.78 -5.15
N VAL A 137 -22.18 -7.99 -5.28
CA VAL A 137 -21.33 -8.49 -4.20
C VAL A 137 -19.96 -7.82 -4.23
N ILE A 138 -19.43 -7.58 -3.04
CA ILE A 138 -18.04 -7.13 -2.81
C ILE A 138 -17.35 -8.13 -1.89
N VAL A 139 -16.15 -8.53 -2.26
CA VAL A 139 -15.24 -9.35 -1.43
C VAL A 139 -13.99 -8.53 -1.15
N ASN A 140 -13.76 -8.22 0.12
CA ASN A 140 -12.57 -7.52 0.59
C ASN A 140 -11.65 -8.50 1.31
N LEU A 141 -10.35 -8.48 0.98
CA LEU A 141 -9.29 -9.21 1.66
C LEU A 141 -8.19 -8.22 2.07
N ASP A 142 -7.44 -8.55 3.12
CA ASP A 142 -6.36 -7.72 3.66
C ASP A 142 -5.08 -8.58 3.77
N LEU A 143 -3.93 -8.02 3.42
CA LEU A 143 -2.65 -8.70 3.53
C LEU A 143 -2.02 -8.42 4.90
N LYS A 144 -1.61 -9.50 5.61
CA LYS A 144 -0.93 -9.37 6.90
C LYS A 144 0.46 -8.77 6.70
N ASN A 145 0.83 -7.83 7.56
CA ASN A 145 2.19 -7.28 7.65
C ASN A 145 2.78 -6.89 6.29
N PHE A 146 1.98 -6.25 5.44
CA PHE A 146 2.24 -6.04 4.03
C PHE A 146 3.67 -5.55 3.72
N PHE A 147 4.14 -4.46 4.35
CA PHE A 147 5.50 -3.96 4.13
C PHE A 147 6.56 -4.92 4.67
N GLN A 148 6.32 -5.53 5.83
CA GLN A 148 7.27 -6.47 6.45
C GLN A 148 7.37 -7.80 5.66
N SER A 149 6.35 -8.16 4.90
CA SER A 149 6.39 -9.34 4.01
C SER A 149 7.27 -9.13 2.77
N ILE A 150 7.69 -7.89 2.49
CA ILE A 150 8.58 -7.60 1.37
C ILE A 150 10.02 -7.55 1.89
N SER A 151 10.72 -8.67 1.73
CA SER A 151 12.09 -8.85 2.19
C SER A 151 13.11 -8.04 1.38
N TYR A 152 14.30 -7.88 1.94
CA TYR A 152 15.46 -7.31 1.25
C TYR A 152 15.74 -8.00 -0.09
N ASN A 153 15.68 -9.33 -0.13
CA ASN A 153 15.95 -10.08 -1.35
C ASN A 153 14.98 -9.70 -2.47
N ARG A 154 13.68 -9.59 -2.18
CA ARG A 154 12.68 -9.13 -3.16
C ARG A 154 12.93 -7.70 -3.63
N VAL A 155 13.40 -6.81 -2.75
CA VAL A 155 13.76 -5.44 -3.12
C VAL A 155 15.01 -5.42 -3.99
N LYS A 156 16.05 -6.20 -3.64
CA LYS A 156 17.26 -6.35 -4.46
C LYS A 156 16.91 -6.92 -5.84
N GLU A 157 16.11 -7.99 -5.90
CA GLU A 157 15.64 -8.61 -7.14
C GLU A 157 14.85 -7.63 -8.03
N LEU A 158 14.03 -6.76 -7.42
CA LEU A 158 13.36 -5.69 -8.16
C LEU A 158 14.39 -4.80 -8.89
N PHE A 159 15.43 -4.32 -8.20
CA PHE A 159 16.44 -3.47 -8.82
C PHE A 159 17.30 -4.24 -9.86
N CYS A 160 17.64 -5.50 -9.62
CA CYS A 160 18.27 -6.36 -10.62
C CYS A 160 17.37 -6.51 -11.87
N GLY A 161 16.09 -6.73 -11.69
CA GLY A 161 15.10 -6.81 -12.77
C GLY A 161 14.92 -5.51 -13.56
N LEU A 162 15.28 -4.37 -12.98
CA LEU A 162 15.34 -3.07 -13.67
C LEU A 162 16.63 -2.87 -14.48
N GLY A 163 17.56 -3.83 -14.46
CA GLY A 163 18.82 -3.81 -15.21
C GLY A 163 20.03 -3.31 -14.41
N TYR A 164 19.87 -2.99 -13.13
CA TYR A 164 21.02 -2.61 -12.28
C TYR A 164 21.91 -3.82 -11.96
N SER A 165 23.22 -3.59 -11.91
CA SER A 165 24.19 -4.61 -11.49
C SER A 165 23.90 -5.08 -10.05
N GLU A 166 24.32 -6.30 -9.71
CA GLU A 166 24.10 -6.85 -8.37
C GLU A 166 24.66 -5.96 -7.24
N PRO A 167 25.88 -5.36 -7.37
CA PRO A 167 26.39 -4.41 -6.37
C PRO A 167 25.49 -3.18 -6.21
N THR A 168 25.03 -2.59 -7.32
CA THR A 168 24.14 -1.43 -7.32
C THR A 168 22.78 -1.77 -6.71
N ALA A 169 22.16 -2.87 -7.12
CA ALA A 169 20.90 -3.37 -6.57
C ALA A 169 21.00 -3.67 -5.05
N THR A 170 22.16 -4.17 -4.61
CA THR A 170 22.47 -4.39 -3.19
C THR A 170 22.45 -3.08 -2.42
N ILE A 171 23.10 -2.03 -2.91
CA ILE A 171 23.13 -0.71 -2.27
C ILE A 171 21.72 -0.12 -2.16
N PHE A 172 20.95 -0.12 -3.25
CA PHE A 172 19.57 0.38 -3.25
C PHE A 172 18.67 -0.44 -2.32
N GLY A 173 18.81 -1.77 -2.33
CA GLY A 173 18.09 -2.66 -1.43
C GLY A 173 18.39 -2.38 0.05
N LEU A 174 19.65 -2.17 0.40
CA LEU A 174 20.06 -1.84 1.77
C LEU A 174 19.55 -0.47 2.25
N ILE A 175 19.59 0.54 1.38
CA ILE A 175 19.05 1.89 1.68
C ILE A 175 17.52 1.84 1.88
N CYS A 176 16.81 1.02 1.10
CA CYS A 176 15.35 0.95 1.12
C CYS A 176 14.77 0.00 2.16
N THR A 177 15.57 -0.84 2.81
CA THR A 177 15.11 -1.84 3.78
C THR A 177 15.68 -1.62 5.17
N THR A 178 15.03 -2.21 6.16
CA THR A 178 15.46 -2.16 7.57
C THR A 178 15.37 -3.54 8.21
N ALA A 179 16.18 -3.81 9.24
CA ALA A 179 16.04 -5.01 10.06
C ALA A 179 14.91 -4.83 11.10
N GLU A 180 14.31 -5.90 11.60
CA GLU A 180 13.34 -5.83 12.70
C GLU A 180 14.00 -5.40 14.01
N ILE A 181 13.27 -4.58 14.78
CA ILE A 181 13.61 -4.32 16.17
C ILE A 181 12.91 -5.38 17.00
N ALA A 182 13.66 -6.22 17.69
CA ALA A 182 13.10 -7.11 18.70
C ALA A 182 12.49 -6.28 19.86
N ILE A 183 11.30 -6.66 20.31
CA ILE A 183 10.48 -5.92 21.29
C ILE A 183 11.18 -5.76 22.66
N ASN A 184 12.19 -6.59 22.94
CA ASN A 184 12.97 -6.59 24.17
C ASN A 184 14.25 -5.73 24.12
N GLY A 185 14.40 -4.88 23.12
CA GLY A 185 15.58 -4.02 22.95
C GLY A 185 16.83 -4.74 22.43
N GLN A 186 16.81 -6.05 22.25
CA GLN A 186 17.86 -6.78 21.54
C GLN A 186 17.57 -6.71 20.05
N ILE A 187 18.42 -5.96 19.36
CA ILE A 187 18.36 -5.88 17.89
C ILE A 187 19.14 -7.10 17.39
N ASN A 188 18.44 -8.03 16.77
CA ASN A 188 19.10 -9.10 16.03
C ASN A 188 19.69 -8.53 14.74
N TYR A 189 20.97 -8.21 14.80
CA TYR A 189 21.78 -7.71 13.68
C TYR A 189 22.21 -8.81 12.71
N THR A 190 21.46 -9.85 12.55
CA THR A 190 21.82 -10.89 11.63
C THR A 190 21.38 -10.51 10.22
N ALA A 191 22.36 -10.50 9.34
CA ALA A 191 22.32 -10.72 7.90
C ALA A 191 21.10 -10.13 7.14
N SER A 192 21.29 -9.91 5.84
CA SER A 192 20.28 -9.53 4.85
C SER A 192 18.95 -10.28 4.94
N GLU A 193 18.91 -11.46 5.53
CA GLU A 193 17.75 -12.35 5.61
C GLU A 193 16.57 -11.80 6.43
N ASN A 194 16.82 -10.97 7.43
CA ASN A 194 15.75 -10.39 8.29
C ASN A 194 15.38 -8.94 7.95
N ARG A 195 15.89 -8.41 6.83
CA ARG A 195 15.54 -7.05 6.41
C ARG A 195 14.28 -7.04 5.57
N HIS A 196 13.47 -5.99 5.74
CA HIS A 196 12.20 -5.81 5.04
C HIS A 196 11.91 -4.32 4.78
N LEU A 197 10.87 -4.02 4.02
CA LEU A 197 10.44 -2.63 3.80
C LEU A 197 9.94 -2.01 5.11
N PRO A 198 10.47 -0.84 5.52
CA PRO A 198 10.00 -0.12 6.70
C PRO A 198 8.66 0.58 6.44
N GLN A 199 7.80 0.62 7.45
CA GLN A 199 6.66 1.53 7.47
C GLN A 199 7.14 2.93 7.86
N GLY A 200 7.16 3.86 6.91
CA GLY A 200 7.57 5.26 7.13
C GLY A 200 8.65 5.76 6.17
N SER A 201 9.28 4.88 5.39
CA SER A 201 10.18 5.27 4.31
C SER A 201 9.40 5.87 3.13
N PRO A 202 9.89 6.93 2.49
CA PRO A 202 9.28 7.49 1.29
C PRO A 202 9.29 6.51 0.09
N ALA A 203 10.28 5.61 0.00
CA ALA A 203 10.41 4.66 -1.10
C ALA A 203 9.54 3.40 -0.93
N SER A 204 9.21 2.99 0.31
CA SER A 204 8.47 1.75 0.58
C SER A 204 7.14 1.63 -0.18
N PRO A 205 6.32 2.68 -0.29
CA PRO A 205 5.06 2.60 -1.04
C PRO A 205 5.25 2.28 -2.52
N ALA A 206 6.18 2.94 -3.21
CA ALA A 206 6.46 2.69 -4.62
C ALA A 206 7.04 1.29 -4.86
N ILE A 207 8.02 0.88 -4.02
CA ILE A 207 8.60 -0.47 -4.09
C ILE A 207 7.52 -1.53 -3.89
N SER A 208 6.63 -1.36 -2.91
CA SER A 208 5.55 -2.33 -2.65
C SER A 208 4.64 -2.51 -3.85
N ASN A 209 4.29 -1.44 -4.56
CA ASN A 209 3.49 -1.52 -5.78
C ASN A 209 4.22 -2.25 -6.92
N LEU A 210 5.51 -1.99 -7.10
CA LEU A 210 6.31 -2.64 -8.13
C LEU A 210 6.51 -4.13 -7.84
N VAL A 211 6.77 -4.51 -6.60
CA VAL A 211 6.88 -5.91 -6.16
C VAL A 211 5.54 -6.66 -6.34
N CYS A 212 4.40 -5.96 -6.17
CA CYS A 212 3.07 -6.55 -6.34
C CYS A 212 2.59 -6.61 -7.81
N ARG A 213 3.37 -6.21 -8.81
CA ARG A 213 2.93 -6.21 -10.21
C ARG A 213 2.47 -7.59 -10.68
N ASN A 214 3.23 -8.64 -10.35
CA ASN A 214 2.88 -10.01 -10.71
C ASN A 214 1.63 -10.49 -9.95
N LEU A 215 1.55 -10.20 -8.65
CA LEU A 215 0.35 -10.45 -7.84
C LEU A 215 -0.89 -9.81 -8.48
N ASP A 216 -0.79 -8.51 -8.82
CA ASP A 216 -1.90 -7.75 -9.41
C ASP A 216 -2.31 -8.32 -10.78
N SER A 217 -1.36 -8.69 -11.63
CA SER A 217 -1.63 -9.28 -12.95
C SER A 217 -2.35 -10.62 -12.83
N ARG A 218 -1.91 -11.49 -11.93
CA ARG A 218 -2.54 -12.80 -11.69
C ARG A 218 -3.93 -12.69 -11.08
N LEU A 219 -4.11 -11.77 -10.11
CA LEU A 219 -5.40 -11.55 -9.47
C LEU A 219 -6.40 -10.88 -10.41
N ALA A 220 -5.96 -9.93 -11.23
CA ALA A 220 -6.80 -9.31 -12.25
C ALA A 220 -7.27 -10.33 -13.29
N ALA A 221 -6.39 -11.18 -13.81
CA ALA A 221 -6.71 -12.20 -14.78
C ALA A 221 -7.74 -13.22 -14.24
N ILE A 222 -7.55 -13.71 -13.01
CA ILE A 222 -8.53 -14.62 -12.39
C ILE A 222 -9.87 -13.92 -12.17
N ALA A 223 -9.86 -12.69 -11.66
CA ALA A 223 -11.09 -11.93 -11.43
C ALA A 223 -11.88 -11.77 -12.73
N GLU A 224 -11.25 -11.31 -13.80
CA GLU A 224 -11.85 -11.11 -15.11
C GLU A 224 -12.45 -12.41 -15.66
N ASN A 225 -11.72 -13.53 -15.59
CA ASN A 225 -12.18 -14.83 -16.09
C ASN A 225 -13.46 -15.37 -15.42
N ILE A 226 -13.75 -14.94 -14.19
CA ILE A 226 -14.94 -15.38 -13.45
C ILE A 226 -15.99 -14.28 -13.29
N GLY A 227 -15.80 -13.12 -13.93
CA GLY A 227 -16.75 -12.01 -13.97
C GLY A 227 -16.65 -11.07 -12.77
N PHE A 228 -15.47 -10.95 -12.15
CA PHE A 228 -15.20 -10.00 -11.09
C PHE A 228 -14.30 -8.86 -11.58
N CYS A 229 -14.52 -7.66 -11.04
CA CYS A 229 -13.59 -6.55 -11.10
C CYS A 229 -12.62 -6.62 -9.92
N TYR A 230 -11.35 -6.33 -10.14
CA TYR A 230 -10.32 -6.33 -9.10
C TYR A 230 -9.61 -4.99 -8.99
N THR A 231 -9.43 -4.51 -7.76
CA THR A 231 -8.54 -3.38 -7.44
C THR A 231 -7.77 -3.63 -6.15
N ARG A 232 -6.63 -2.93 -5.98
CA ARG A 232 -5.81 -2.98 -4.76
C ARG A 232 -5.48 -1.58 -4.26
N TYR A 233 -5.64 -1.36 -2.96
CA TYR A 233 -5.15 -0.16 -2.28
C TYR A 233 -4.19 -0.57 -1.15
N ALA A 234 -2.89 -0.51 -1.42
CA ALA A 234 -1.85 -1.02 -0.52
C ALA A 234 -2.04 -2.52 -0.20
N ASP A 235 -2.39 -2.83 1.05
CA ASP A 235 -2.70 -4.15 1.59
C ASP A 235 -4.16 -4.58 1.41
N ASP A 236 -5.06 -3.66 1.04
CA ASP A 236 -6.48 -3.93 0.83
C ASP A 236 -6.75 -4.38 -0.61
N LEU A 237 -7.26 -5.60 -0.79
CA LEU A 237 -7.67 -6.19 -2.07
C LEU A 237 -9.19 -6.18 -2.14
N THR A 238 -9.75 -5.68 -3.23
CA THR A 238 -11.21 -5.63 -3.44
C THR A 238 -11.58 -6.32 -4.74
N PHE A 239 -12.54 -7.23 -4.64
CA PHE A 239 -13.19 -7.86 -5.79
C PHE A 239 -14.67 -7.53 -5.76
N SER A 240 -15.28 -7.28 -6.92
CA SER A 240 -16.71 -7.04 -7.02
C SER A 240 -17.31 -7.61 -8.30
N ALA A 241 -18.57 -8.00 -8.25
CA ALA A 241 -19.30 -8.44 -9.42
C ALA A 241 -20.70 -7.83 -9.44
N SER A 242 -21.17 -7.47 -10.65
CA SER A 242 -22.51 -6.89 -10.88
C SER A 242 -23.57 -7.96 -11.19
N GLU A 243 -23.15 -9.16 -11.56
CA GLU A 243 -24.03 -10.31 -11.79
C GLU A 243 -24.13 -11.18 -10.55
N ASP A 244 -25.08 -12.12 -10.54
CA ASP A 244 -25.13 -13.14 -9.49
C ASP A 244 -24.05 -14.19 -9.73
N VAL A 245 -23.01 -14.10 -8.91
CA VAL A 245 -21.85 -14.98 -8.92
C VAL A 245 -21.65 -15.69 -7.59
N SER A 246 -22.70 -15.82 -6.79
CA SER A 246 -22.65 -16.39 -5.42
C SER A 246 -21.95 -17.75 -5.40
N SER A 247 -22.19 -18.60 -6.39
CA SER A 247 -21.54 -19.92 -6.53
C SER A 247 -20.03 -19.85 -6.80
N LYS A 248 -19.53 -18.71 -7.31
CA LYS A 248 -18.12 -18.52 -7.68
C LYS A 248 -17.27 -17.91 -6.54
N ILE A 249 -17.87 -17.33 -5.49
CA ILE A 249 -17.18 -16.61 -4.41
C ILE A 249 -16.19 -17.52 -3.69
N SER A 250 -16.58 -18.73 -3.32
CA SER A 250 -15.68 -19.67 -2.62
C SER A 250 -14.45 -20.03 -3.47
N ASN A 251 -14.65 -20.22 -4.77
CA ASN A 251 -13.57 -20.49 -5.72
C ASN A 251 -12.66 -19.28 -5.89
N LEU A 252 -13.23 -18.07 -6.02
CA LEU A 252 -12.47 -16.82 -6.04
C LEU A 252 -11.55 -16.72 -4.81
N ILE A 253 -12.09 -16.88 -3.61
CA ILE A 253 -11.32 -16.73 -2.36
C ILE A 253 -10.21 -17.80 -2.29
N LYS A 254 -10.51 -19.05 -2.64
CA LYS A 254 -9.53 -20.14 -2.65
C LYS A 254 -8.36 -19.84 -3.59
N ASN A 255 -8.65 -19.46 -4.83
CA ASN A 255 -7.63 -19.16 -5.83
C ASN A 255 -6.86 -17.90 -5.49
N THR A 256 -7.53 -16.86 -4.99
CA THR A 256 -6.88 -15.63 -4.50
C THR A 256 -5.90 -15.93 -3.38
N LYS A 257 -6.28 -16.74 -2.37
CA LYS A 257 -5.38 -17.14 -1.28
C LYS A 257 -4.18 -17.92 -1.79
N PHE A 258 -4.38 -18.84 -2.72
CA PHE A 258 -3.30 -19.59 -3.35
C PHE A 258 -2.29 -18.67 -4.05
N ILE A 259 -2.77 -17.71 -4.86
CA ILE A 259 -1.91 -16.75 -5.56
C ILE A 259 -1.17 -15.87 -4.55
N ILE A 260 -1.85 -15.32 -3.55
CA ILE A 260 -1.25 -14.47 -2.51
C ILE A 260 -0.12 -15.21 -1.81
N THR A 261 -0.34 -16.49 -1.45
CA THR A 261 0.69 -17.31 -0.78
C THR A 261 1.87 -17.60 -1.72
N SER A 262 1.62 -17.92 -2.99
CA SER A 262 2.68 -18.17 -3.97
C SER A 262 3.52 -16.92 -4.29
N GLU A 263 2.95 -15.72 -4.09
CA GLU A 263 3.64 -14.43 -4.20
C GLU A 263 4.30 -13.98 -2.87
N GLY A 264 4.36 -14.86 -1.87
CA GLY A 264 5.05 -14.60 -0.59
C GLY A 264 4.30 -13.68 0.37
N PHE A 265 2.99 -13.54 0.22
CA PHE A 265 2.12 -12.79 1.14
C PHE A 265 1.19 -13.72 1.92
N THR A 266 0.55 -13.19 2.95
CA THR A 266 -0.42 -13.93 3.79
C THR A 266 -1.70 -13.12 3.93
N VAL A 267 -2.84 -13.78 3.73
CA VAL A 267 -4.16 -13.16 3.93
C VAL A 267 -4.48 -13.04 5.42
N ASN A 268 -5.09 -11.95 5.80
CA ASN A 268 -5.68 -11.74 7.12
C ASN A 268 -7.13 -12.21 7.13
N ASP A 269 -7.34 -13.48 7.44
CA ASP A 269 -8.69 -14.09 7.40
C ASP A 269 -9.70 -13.36 8.28
N ASN A 270 -9.26 -12.81 9.42
CA ASN A 270 -10.13 -12.07 10.34
C ASN A 270 -10.67 -10.75 9.75
N LYS A 271 -10.06 -10.27 8.67
CA LYS A 271 -10.48 -9.05 7.98
C LYS A 271 -11.16 -9.34 6.64
N THR A 272 -11.23 -10.59 6.21
CA THR A 272 -11.95 -10.97 4.99
C THR A 272 -13.45 -10.68 5.19
N LYS A 273 -14.04 -9.92 4.27
CA LYS A 273 -15.44 -9.51 4.32
C LYS A 273 -16.11 -9.77 2.97
N ILE A 274 -17.32 -10.29 3.03
CA ILE A 274 -18.21 -10.44 1.87
C ILE A 274 -19.44 -9.60 2.18
N ALA A 275 -19.80 -8.70 1.28
CA ALA A 275 -20.97 -7.85 1.41
C ALA A 275 -21.82 -7.93 0.13
N ASP A 276 -23.03 -8.42 0.22
CA ASP A 276 -24.02 -8.35 -0.85
C ASP A 276 -24.69 -6.96 -0.89
N LYS A 277 -25.54 -6.72 -1.91
CA LYS A 277 -26.18 -5.43 -2.13
C LYS A 277 -27.16 -5.01 -1.02
N SER A 278 -27.64 -5.96 -0.17
CA SER A 278 -28.52 -5.67 0.96
C SER A 278 -27.73 -5.07 2.14
N MET A 279 -26.42 -5.32 2.19
CA MET A 279 -25.51 -4.79 3.20
C MET A 279 -24.83 -3.49 2.73
N GLN A 280 -24.23 -2.78 3.68
CA GLN A 280 -23.36 -1.64 3.35
C GLN A 280 -22.09 -2.16 2.68
N GLN A 281 -21.93 -1.84 1.40
CA GLN A 281 -20.75 -2.14 0.61
C GLN A 281 -19.75 -0.98 0.71
N GLU A 282 -18.54 -1.28 1.14
CA GLU A 282 -17.50 -0.29 1.39
C GLU A 282 -16.17 -0.72 0.78
N VAL A 283 -15.51 0.19 0.09
CA VAL A 283 -14.17 0.02 -0.51
C VAL A 283 -13.28 1.16 -0.02
N THR A 284 -12.22 0.84 0.69
CA THR A 284 -11.27 1.82 1.28
C THR A 284 -11.95 2.99 2.02
N GLY A 285 -13.03 2.70 2.77
CA GLY A 285 -13.79 3.70 3.54
C GLY A 285 -14.85 4.46 2.74
N VAL A 286 -15.04 4.13 1.45
CA VAL A 286 -16.05 4.76 0.58
C VAL A 286 -17.20 3.79 0.36
N ILE A 287 -18.44 4.21 0.62
CA ILE A 287 -19.65 3.41 0.32
C ILE A 287 -19.91 3.45 -1.18
N VAL A 288 -20.20 2.25 -1.76
CA VAL A 288 -20.33 2.07 -3.21
C VAL A 288 -21.65 1.42 -3.64
N ASN A 289 -22.64 1.21 -2.77
CA ASN A 289 -23.88 0.51 -3.08
C ASN A 289 -24.60 1.03 -4.35
N THR A 290 -24.71 2.34 -4.53
CA THR A 290 -25.37 2.95 -5.71
C THR A 290 -24.53 4.06 -6.34
N LYS A 291 -23.76 4.72 -5.56
CA LYS A 291 -22.80 5.80 -5.93
C LYS A 291 -21.79 5.96 -4.82
N LEU A 292 -20.68 6.62 -5.12
CA LEU A 292 -19.70 6.97 -4.09
C LEU A 292 -20.36 7.79 -2.99
N ASN A 293 -20.20 7.34 -1.76
CA ASN A 293 -20.84 7.99 -0.60
C ASN A 293 -20.01 7.83 0.67
N ILE A 294 -20.39 8.58 1.68
CA ILE A 294 -19.88 8.49 3.05
C ILE A 294 -21.06 8.18 3.95
N SER A 295 -20.85 7.43 5.04
CA SER A 295 -21.89 7.09 5.99
C SER A 295 -22.72 8.33 6.40
N LYS A 296 -24.04 8.25 6.26
CA LYS A 296 -24.95 9.32 6.65
C LYS A 296 -24.77 9.69 8.12
N LYS A 297 -24.52 8.68 8.99
CA LYS A 297 -24.24 8.87 10.41
C LYS A 297 -22.99 9.73 10.61
N THR A 298 -21.90 9.43 9.89
CA THR A 298 -20.64 10.18 9.98
C THR A 298 -20.78 11.61 9.47
N LEU A 299 -21.47 11.82 8.33
CA LEU A 299 -21.72 13.17 7.81
C LEU A 299 -22.59 14.01 8.76
N LYS A 300 -23.64 13.39 9.38
CA LYS A 300 -24.48 14.06 10.37
C LYS A 300 -23.68 14.45 11.62
N ALA A 301 -22.86 13.53 12.13
CA ALA A 301 -22.00 13.80 13.28
C ALA A 301 -21.01 14.93 12.99
N PHE A 302 -20.39 14.91 11.80
CA PHE A 302 -19.43 15.95 11.40
C PHE A 302 -20.09 17.34 11.33
N ARG A 303 -21.28 17.44 10.70
CA ARG A 303 -22.02 18.69 10.62
C ARG A 303 -22.36 19.22 12.03
N ALA A 304 -22.80 18.33 12.93
CA ALA A 304 -23.10 18.71 14.31
C ALA A 304 -21.86 19.21 15.06
N THR A 305 -20.71 18.54 14.88
CA THR A 305 -19.44 18.97 15.47
C THR A 305 -19.02 20.35 14.97
N LEU A 306 -19.07 20.61 13.65
CA LEU A 306 -18.74 21.93 13.10
C LEU A 306 -19.67 23.01 13.66
N TYR A 307 -20.98 22.75 13.70
CA TYR A 307 -21.96 23.68 14.26
C TYR A 307 -21.67 24.01 15.74
N GLN A 308 -21.41 22.98 16.56
CA GLN A 308 -21.05 23.18 17.98
C GLN A 308 -19.76 24.00 18.13
N ILE A 309 -18.76 23.78 17.30
CA ILE A 309 -17.53 24.56 17.35
C ILE A 309 -17.79 26.03 16.96
N GLU A 310 -18.61 26.29 15.94
CA GLU A 310 -18.96 27.66 15.54
C GLU A 310 -19.70 28.43 16.66
N GLN A 311 -20.56 27.74 17.47
CA GLN A 311 -21.34 28.35 18.57
C GLN A 311 -20.55 28.46 19.87
N GLU A 312 -19.87 27.40 20.29
CA GLU A 312 -19.33 27.22 21.64
C GLU A 312 -17.78 27.25 21.70
N GLY A 313 -17.11 27.27 20.55
CA GLY A 313 -15.67 27.24 20.47
C GLY A 313 -15.06 25.81 20.44
N LEU A 314 -13.73 25.75 20.51
CA LEU A 314 -12.96 24.49 20.38
C LEU A 314 -12.94 23.65 21.65
N SER A 315 -13.12 24.27 22.81
CA SER A 315 -12.96 23.62 24.13
C SER A 315 -13.87 22.42 24.29
N GLY A 316 -13.31 21.27 24.71
CA GLY A 316 -14.07 20.03 24.93
C GLY A 316 -14.57 19.34 23.66
N LYS A 317 -14.33 19.89 22.46
CA LYS A 317 -14.75 19.26 21.21
C LYS A 317 -13.66 18.36 20.66
N THR A 318 -14.08 17.28 20.01
CA THR A 318 -13.15 16.31 19.39
C THR A 318 -13.67 15.85 18.03
N TRP A 319 -12.75 15.47 17.14
CA TRP A 319 -13.07 14.76 15.91
C TRP A 319 -12.05 13.65 15.66
N GLY A 320 -12.51 12.41 15.66
CA GLY A 320 -11.63 11.25 15.61
C GLY A 320 -10.76 11.09 16.85
N LYS A 321 -9.49 10.68 16.65
CA LYS A 321 -8.50 10.48 17.73
C LYS A 321 -7.39 11.54 17.73
N SER A 322 -7.51 12.59 16.94
CA SER A 322 -6.47 13.62 16.83
C SER A 322 -6.50 14.55 18.02
N THR A 323 -5.33 14.90 18.54
CA THR A 323 -5.15 15.97 19.55
C THR A 323 -5.31 17.37 18.94
N ASN A 324 -5.06 17.52 17.65
CA ASN A 324 -5.28 18.77 16.93
C ASN A 324 -6.65 18.73 16.22
N LEU A 325 -7.65 19.36 16.83
CA LEU A 325 -9.01 19.37 16.32
C LEU A 325 -9.13 20.08 14.97
N ILE A 326 -8.44 21.22 14.78
CA ILE A 326 -8.48 21.99 13.52
C ILE A 326 -7.89 21.16 12.37
N ALA A 327 -6.77 20.47 12.58
CA ALA A 327 -6.21 19.58 11.58
C ALA A 327 -7.15 18.41 11.26
N ALA A 328 -7.81 17.83 12.29
CA ALA A 328 -8.73 16.72 12.13
C ALA A 328 -9.99 17.10 11.31
N ILE A 329 -10.63 18.22 11.61
CA ILE A 329 -11.81 18.69 10.86
C ILE A 329 -11.43 19.12 9.44
N THR A 330 -10.26 19.74 9.24
CA THR A 330 -9.73 20.09 7.92
C THR A 330 -9.50 18.83 7.06
N GLY A 331 -8.85 17.81 7.63
CA GLY A 331 -8.61 16.55 6.96
C GLY A 331 -9.91 15.84 6.56
N PHE A 332 -10.91 15.84 7.45
CA PHE A 332 -12.18 15.20 7.15
C PHE A 332 -13.01 16.00 6.10
N ALA A 333 -13.01 17.34 6.14
CA ALA A 333 -13.64 18.15 5.10
C ALA A 333 -13.01 17.92 3.72
N ASN A 334 -11.67 17.76 3.65
CA ASN A 334 -10.97 17.39 2.42
C ASN A 334 -11.38 15.99 1.93
N TYR A 335 -11.47 15.01 2.83
CA TYR A 335 -11.95 13.67 2.51
C TYR A 335 -13.37 13.69 1.93
N VAL A 336 -14.29 14.47 2.55
CA VAL A 336 -15.65 14.62 2.03
C VAL A 336 -15.63 15.27 0.63
N ALA A 337 -14.79 16.26 0.41
CA ALA A 337 -14.69 16.95 -0.89
C ALA A 337 -14.20 16.04 -2.02
N MET A 338 -13.36 15.04 -1.73
CA MET A 338 -12.93 14.04 -2.72
C MET A 338 -14.10 13.16 -3.21
N ILE A 339 -15.11 12.90 -2.36
CA ILE A 339 -16.23 11.99 -2.65
C ILE A 339 -17.47 12.76 -3.06
N HIS A 340 -17.74 13.90 -2.41
CA HIS A 340 -18.89 14.78 -2.62
C HIS A 340 -18.43 16.24 -2.76
N PRO A 341 -18.04 16.71 -3.95
CA PRO A 341 -17.50 18.05 -4.14
C PRO A 341 -18.36 19.16 -3.53
N ASN A 342 -19.68 19.16 -3.76
CA ASN A 342 -20.58 20.18 -3.25
C ASN A 342 -20.64 20.22 -1.71
N LYS A 343 -20.88 19.07 -1.06
CA LYS A 343 -20.88 18.98 0.41
C LYS A 343 -19.50 19.28 1.01
N GLY A 344 -18.46 18.86 0.31
CA GLY A 344 -17.09 19.16 0.71
C GLY A 344 -16.79 20.65 0.67
N ALA A 345 -17.29 21.38 -0.31
CA ALA A 345 -17.17 22.83 -0.38
C ALA A 345 -17.85 23.52 0.81
N GLU A 346 -19.09 23.10 1.16
CA GLU A 346 -19.81 23.59 2.35
C GLU A 346 -18.99 23.38 3.63
N PHE A 347 -18.49 22.17 3.85
CA PHE A 347 -17.70 21.84 5.04
C PHE A 347 -16.35 22.57 5.07
N LYS A 348 -15.67 22.72 3.93
CA LYS A 348 -14.44 23.52 3.84
C LYS A 348 -14.69 24.98 4.21
N SER A 349 -15.79 25.56 3.77
CA SER A 349 -16.17 26.94 4.13
C SER A 349 -16.41 27.08 5.65
N SER A 350 -17.11 26.11 6.27
CA SER A 350 -17.30 26.11 7.73
C SER A 350 -15.97 25.95 8.48
N VAL A 351 -15.10 25.04 8.03
CA VAL A 351 -13.77 24.86 8.62
C VAL A 351 -12.92 26.12 8.50
N GLU A 352 -13.00 26.82 7.37
CA GLU A 352 -12.24 28.06 7.16
C GLU A 352 -12.71 29.17 8.10
N ARG A 353 -14.03 29.34 8.30
CA ARG A 353 -14.57 30.28 9.31
C ARG A 353 -14.07 29.93 10.73
N ILE A 354 -14.06 28.64 11.08
CA ILE A 354 -13.52 28.17 12.37
C ILE A 354 -12.04 28.52 12.51
N LYS A 355 -11.24 28.32 11.46
CA LYS A 355 -9.81 28.66 11.47
C LYS A 355 -9.59 30.16 11.65
N GLN A 356 -10.35 31.00 10.95
CA GLN A 356 -10.24 32.46 11.07
C GLN A 356 -10.59 32.91 12.50
N LYS A 357 -11.63 32.29 13.12
CA LYS A 357 -12.10 32.66 14.46
C LYS A 357 -11.17 32.14 15.57
N TYR A 358 -10.59 30.93 15.41
CA TYR A 358 -9.91 30.22 16.49
C TYR A 358 -8.48 29.74 16.14
N GLY A 359 -8.01 29.91 14.90
CA GLY A 359 -6.73 29.35 14.42
C GLY A 359 -5.50 29.89 15.14
N ASN A 360 -5.55 31.12 15.60
CA ASN A 360 -4.43 31.76 16.30
C ASN A 360 -4.33 31.34 17.80
N SER A 361 -5.34 30.69 18.33
CA SER A 361 -5.38 30.28 19.75
C SER A 361 -4.61 28.99 20.05
N GLN A 362 -4.14 28.24 19.04
CA GLN A 362 -3.39 26.98 19.21
C GLN A 362 -1.88 27.08 18.98
N THR A 363 -1.36 28.26 18.63
CA THR A 363 0.09 28.45 18.41
C THR A 363 0.88 28.67 19.71
N ASP A 364 0.21 28.87 20.84
CA ASP A 364 0.89 29.21 22.11
C ASP A 364 1.14 28.01 23.05
N GLU A 365 0.64 26.80 22.75
CA GLU A 365 0.85 25.62 23.62
C GLU A 365 1.94 24.64 23.16
N VAL A 366 2.67 24.90 22.09
CA VAL A 366 3.80 24.05 21.66
C VAL A 366 5.08 24.89 21.60
N ARG A 367 5.45 25.47 22.72
CA ARG A 367 6.82 25.85 23.03
C ARG A 367 7.19 25.16 24.33
N PHE A 368 7.69 23.92 24.21
CA PHE A 368 8.70 23.36 25.13
C PHE A 368 9.24 22.07 24.53
#